data_c68291a9525535329b92c4f723914521
#
_entry.id   c68291a9525535329b92c4f723914521
#
_cell.length_a   1.000
_cell.length_b   1.000
_cell.length_c   1.000
_cell.angle_alpha   90.00
_cell.angle_beta   90.00
_cell.angle_gamma   90.00
#
_symmetry.space_group_name_H-M   'P 1'
#
loop_
_entity.id
_entity.type
_entity.pdbx_description
1 polymer ?
#
loop_
_entity_poly.entity_id
_entity_poly.type
_entity_poly.pdbx_seq_one_letter_code
_entity_poly.pdbx_strand_id
1 'polypeptide(L)'
;RKDVYSMENLNRTNKNTEKNLFSTDENQTMAILTIAFSRIAKEIKALFRKQVQLTEAYQRFVPEQLLESLDKKSILDVKLGNQVQKEMTILFSDIRSFTNISEKLEPAENFKFVNDYLAAVVPSIRKYDGYVDKYIGDAIMALFTKKSSDAVYSAIDMLSKLDKLNKKRVKEGLPNISIGIGINTGSVMLGTLGVPDRMEGSVISDTVNLSARLEELTKFYKVPLIVSSETEKMLPHSILRREIDEIEVKGKTNKVRIFEVFHWETKKIRDKKIALASVFKKALQFFRENDFK
;
A
#
# COMPACT_ATOMS: atom_id res chain seq x y z
N ARG A 1 -11.81 72.04 -64.76
CA ARG A 1 -10.96 70.81 -64.67
C ARG A 1 -10.08 70.75 -63.36
N LYS A 2 -10.08 71.78 -62.48
CA LYS A 2 -9.30 71.76 -61.24
C LYS A 2 -10.06 71.24 -60.02
N ASP A 3 -11.39 71.25 -60.02
CA ASP A 3 -12.19 70.93 -58.91
C ASP A 3 -12.50 69.42 -58.78
N VAL A 4 -12.39 68.65 -59.83
CA VAL A 4 -12.60 67.18 -59.80
C VAL A 4 -11.40 66.46 -59.19
N TYR A 5 -10.18 66.97 -59.31
CA TYR A 5 -8.98 66.38 -58.75
C TYR A 5 -8.92 66.54 -57.18
N SER A 6 -9.58 67.55 -56.68
CA SER A 6 -9.59 67.77 -55.22
C SER A 6 -10.57 66.82 -54.47
N MET A 7 -11.68 66.45 -55.05
CA MET A 7 -12.65 65.54 -54.47
C MET A 7 -12.20 64.08 -54.47
N GLU A 8 -11.48 63.63 -55.54
CA GLU A 8 -10.94 62.28 -55.59
C GLU A 8 -9.81 62.06 -54.53
N ASN A 9 -8.98 63.09 -54.31
CA ASN A 9 -7.94 63.04 -53.28
C ASN A 9 -8.50 63.09 -51.86
N LEU A 10 -9.55 63.85 -51.60
CA LEU A 10 -10.25 63.85 -50.33
C LEU A 10 -10.96 62.51 -49.99
N ASN A 11 -11.54 61.87 -51.02
CA ASN A 11 -12.14 60.54 -50.86
C ASN A 11 -11.12 59.43 -50.67
N ARG A 12 -9.93 59.52 -51.32
CA ARG A 12 -8.84 58.57 -51.09
C ARG A 12 -8.19 58.73 -49.71
N THR A 13 -8.03 59.96 -49.21
CA THR A 13 -7.49 60.20 -47.85
C THR A 13 -8.48 59.75 -46.77
N ASN A 14 -9.80 59.99 -46.92
CA ASN A 14 -10.79 59.51 -45.98
C ASN A 14 -10.90 58.00 -45.97
N LYS A 15 -10.90 57.30 -47.13
CA LYS A 15 -10.89 55.86 -47.20
C LYS A 15 -9.62 55.22 -46.60
N ASN A 16 -8.47 55.88 -46.73
CA ASN A 16 -7.25 55.37 -46.12
C ASN A 16 -7.20 55.65 -44.60
N THR A 17 -7.81 56.75 -44.16
CA THR A 17 -7.93 57.10 -42.70
C THR A 17 -8.92 56.16 -42.02
N GLU A 18 -10.08 55.88 -42.63
CA GLU A 18 -11.03 54.87 -42.12
C GLU A 18 -10.43 53.46 -42.11
N LYS A 19 -9.74 53.05 -43.17
CA LYS A 19 -9.05 51.73 -43.18
C LYS A 19 -7.97 51.61 -42.12
N ASN A 20 -7.25 52.69 -41.85
CA ASN A 20 -6.23 52.71 -40.77
C ASN A 20 -6.87 52.78 -39.37
N LEU A 21 -8.01 53.45 -39.21
CA LEU A 21 -8.77 53.47 -37.96
C LEU A 21 -9.36 52.11 -37.63
N PHE A 22 -9.97 51.45 -38.60
CA PHE A 22 -10.51 50.05 -38.44
C PHE A 22 -9.38 49.07 -38.20
N SER A 23 -8.24 49.16 -38.92
CA SER A 23 -7.09 48.27 -38.70
C SER A 23 -6.42 48.46 -37.31
N THR A 24 -6.45 49.69 -36.76
CA THR A 24 -5.91 49.98 -35.42
C THR A 24 -6.81 49.48 -34.33
N ASP A 25 -8.13 49.53 -34.52
CA ASP A 25 -9.14 49.03 -33.59
C ASP A 25 -9.17 47.50 -33.56
N GLU A 26 -9.08 46.83 -34.73
CA GLU A 26 -8.94 45.40 -34.82
C GLU A 26 -7.65 44.89 -34.18
N ASN A 27 -6.52 45.56 -34.37
CA ASN A 27 -5.24 45.16 -33.73
C ASN A 27 -5.28 45.36 -32.22
N GLN A 28 -5.92 46.39 -31.71
CA GLN A 28 -6.13 46.56 -30.28
C GLN A 28 -7.04 45.46 -29.68
N THR A 29 -8.12 45.16 -30.38
CA THR A 29 -9.03 44.09 -30.01
C THR A 29 -8.34 42.72 -29.95
N MET A 30 -7.53 42.40 -30.97
CA MET A 30 -6.72 41.18 -31.02
C MET A 30 -5.68 41.12 -29.90
N ALA A 31 -5.02 42.25 -29.56
CA ALA A 31 -4.09 42.31 -28.44
C ALA A 31 -4.78 42.05 -27.12
N ILE A 32 -5.94 42.65 -26.84
CA ILE A 32 -6.72 42.44 -25.64
C ILE A 32 -7.16 40.97 -25.54
N LEU A 33 -7.66 40.40 -26.63
CA LEU A 33 -8.03 38.97 -26.69
C LEU A 33 -6.84 38.06 -26.39
N THR A 34 -5.67 38.33 -26.98
CA THR A 34 -4.45 37.56 -26.76
C THR A 34 -4.02 37.59 -25.29
N ILE A 35 -4.08 38.78 -24.66
CA ILE A 35 -3.78 38.93 -23.24
C ILE A 35 -4.80 38.19 -22.38
N ALA A 36 -6.10 38.30 -22.69
CA ALA A 36 -7.14 37.58 -21.98
C ALA A 36 -6.99 36.06 -22.10
N PHE A 37 -6.76 35.53 -23.31
CA PHE A 37 -6.47 34.10 -23.51
C PHE A 37 -5.22 33.62 -22.77
N SER A 38 -4.15 34.41 -22.79
CA SER A 38 -2.92 34.09 -22.05
C SER A 38 -3.16 34.03 -20.55
N ARG A 39 -3.96 34.95 -20.01
CA ARG A 39 -4.36 34.97 -18.60
C ARG A 39 -5.21 33.76 -18.24
N ILE A 40 -6.25 33.48 -19.03
CA ILE A 40 -7.11 32.29 -18.85
C ILE A 40 -6.30 31.01 -18.92
N ALA A 41 -5.43 30.85 -19.91
CA ALA A 41 -4.55 29.68 -20.06
C ALA A 41 -3.63 29.51 -18.84
N LYS A 42 -3.09 30.62 -18.29
CA LYS A 42 -2.27 30.61 -17.08
C LYS A 42 -3.09 30.17 -15.84
N GLU A 43 -4.30 30.69 -15.70
CA GLU A 43 -5.21 30.31 -14.59
C GLU A 43 -5.63 28.84 -14.69
N ILE A 44 -6.02 28.37 -15.87
CA ILE A 44 -6.37 26.94 -16.11
C ILE A 44 -5.16 26.06 -15.77
N LYS A 45 -3.97 26.41 -16.21
CA LYS A 45 -2.74 25.65 -15.88
C LYS A 45 -2.44 25.62 -14.39
N ALA A 46 -2.70 26.69 -13.66
CA ALA A 46 -2.55 26.78 -12.22
C ALA A 46 -3.58 25.91 -11.49
N LEU A 47 -4.84 25.95 -11.91
CA LEU A 47 -5.91 25.10 -11.39
C LEU A 47 -5.62 23.62 -11.63
N PHE A 48 -5.16 23.27 -12.83
CA PHE A 48 -4.80 21.89 -13.16
C PHE A 48 -3.63 21.36 -12.28
N ARG A 49 -2.60 22.20 -12.07
CA ARG A 49 -1.51 21.84 -11.15
C ARG A 49 -2.00 21.64 -9.73
N LYS A 50 -2.87 22.51 -9.24
CA LYS A 50 -3.47 22.40 -7.91
C LYS A 50 -4.30 21.11 -7.78
N GLN A 51 -5.06 20.77 -8.82
CA GLN A 51 -5.84 19.55 -8.87
C GLN A 51 -4.95 18.30 -8.81
N VAL A 52 -3.86 18.26 -9.57
CA VAL A 52 -2.89 17.15 -9.52
C VAL A 52 -2.29 17.01 -8.12
N GLN A 53 -1.82 18.10 -7.53
CA GLN A 53 -1.26 18.10 -6.17
C GLN A 53 -2.29 17.61 -5.12
N LEU A 54 -3.55 18.03 -5.25
CA LEU A 54 -4.62 17.59 -4.37
C LEU A 54 -4.87 16.07 -4.53
N THR A 55 -4.88 15.57 -5.76
CA THR A 55 -5.04 14.14 -6.05
C THR A 55 -3.89 13.32 -5.47
N GLU A 56 -2.64 13.75 -5.67
CA GLU A 56 -1.46 13.09 -5.09
C GLU A 56 -1.49 13.11 -3.55
N ALA A 57 -1.89 14.21 -2.93
CA ALA A 57 -2.03 14.31 -1.49
C ALA A 57 -3.11 13.36 -0.96
N TYR A 58 -4.21 13.25 -1.68
CA TYR A 58 -5.33 12.41 -1.34
C TYR A 58 -4.99 10.92 -1.45
N GLN A 59 -4.25 10.50 -2.49
CA GLN A 59 -3.79 9.11 -2.71
C GLN A 59 -2.89 8.59 -1.57
N ARG A 60 -2.31 9.48 -0.75
CA ARG A 60 -1.56 9.06 0.45
C ARG A 60 -2.46 8.50 1.55
N PHE A 61 -3.74 8.88 1.57
CA PHE A 61 -4.71 8.43 2.56
C PHE A 61 -5.66 7.36 2.03
N VAL A 62 -5.92 7.36 0.72
CA VAL A 62 -6.78 6.37 0.05
C VAL A 62 -5.97 5.71 -1.06
N PRO A 63 -5.50 4.47 -0.86
CA PRO A 63 -4.76 3.75 -1.89
C PRO A 63 -5.60 3.54 -3.15
N GLU A 64 -5.02 3.75 -4.33
CA GLU A 64 -5.67 3.53 -5.61
C GLU A 64 -6.12 2.06 -5.77
N GLN A 65 -5.33 1.13 -5.25
CA GLN A 65 -5.62 -0.30 -5.23
C GLN A 65 -6.91 -0.63 -4.46
N LEU A 66 -7.30 0.19 -3.48
CA LEU A 66 -8.58 0.04 -2.81
C LEU A 66 -9.75 0.31 -3.77
N LEU A 67 -9.64 1.37 -4.60
CA LEU A 67 -10.64 1.71 -5.62
C LEU A 67 -10.75 0.61 -6.67
N GLU A 68 -9.61 0.13 -7.19
CA GLU A 68 -9.56 -1.01 -8.10
C GLU A 68 -10.19 -2.26 -7.49
N SER A 69 -9.93 -2.52 -6.21
CA SER A 69 -10.49 -3.66 -5.49
C SER A 69 -12.01 -3.56 -5.29
N LEU A 70 -12.55 -2.34 -5.19
CA LEU A 70 -14.00 -2.06 -5.14
C LEU A 70 -14.65 -1.99 -6.53
N ASP A 71 -13.89 -2.22 -7.61
CA ASP A 71 -14.32 -2.07 -9.00
C ASP A 71 -14.80 -0.63 -9.30
N LYS A 72 -14.15 0.38 -8.71
CA LYS A 72 -14.43 1.81 -8.87
C LYS A 72 -13.31 2.51 -9.62
N LYS A 73 -13.68 3.42 -10.54
CA LYS A 73 -12.71 4.20 -11.32
C LYS A 73 -12.27 5.49 -10.60
N SER A 74 -13.10 5.98 -9.72
CA SER A 74 -12.88 7.23 -8.99
C SER A 74 -13.42 7.13 -7.57
N ILE A 75 -12.81 7.88 -6.66
CA ILE A 75 -13.35 8.05 -5.30
C ILE A 75 -14.75 8.69 -5.31
N LEU A 76 -15.06 9.47 -6.33
CA LEU A 76 -16.39 10.07 -6.49
C LEU A 76 -17.50 9.02 -6.73
N ASP A 77 -17.12 7.82 -7.19
CA ASP A 77 -18.03 6.69 -7.42
C ASP A 77 -18.26 5.85 -6.16
N VAL A 78 -17.48 6.09 -5.10
CA VAL A 78 -17.55 5.33 -3.84
C VAL A 78 -18.70 5.86 -3.00
N LYS A 79 -19.57 4.94 -2.58
CA LYS A 79 -20.74 5.23 -1.73
C LYS A 79 -20.70 4.35 -0.49
N LEU A 80 -21.29 4.84 0.59
CA LEU A 80 -21.46 4.07 1.80
C LEU A 80 -22.20 2.74 1.49
N GLY A 81 -21.66 1.64 2.02
CA GLY A 81 -22.20 0.30 1.80
C GLY A 81 -21.80 -0.34 0.46
N ASN A 82 -20.94 0.30 -0.35
CA ASN A 82 -20.32 -0.44 -1.46
C ASN A 82 -19.55 -1.62 -0.91
N GLN A 83 -19.72 -2.81 -1.49
CA GLN A 83 -19.03 -4.02 -1.05
C GLN A 83 -18.76 -4.95 -2.22
N VAL A 84 -17.70 -5.73 -2.10
CA VAL A 84 -17.32 -6.75 -3.06
C VAL A 84 -16.66 -7.91 -2.31
N GLN A 85 -17.01 -9.14 -2.71
CA GLN A 85 -16.35 -10.33 -2.21
C GLN A 85 -15.21 -10.72 -3.16
N LYS A 86 -13.99 -10.83 -2.61
CA LYS A 86 -12.80 -11.23 -3.39
C LYS A 86 -11.94 -12.22 -2.58
N GLU A 87 -11.20 -13.05 -3.29
CA GLU A 87 -10.12 -13.82 -2.66
C GLU A 87 -8.88 -12.93 -2.58
N MET A 88 -8.32 -12.80 -1.38
CA MET A 88 -7.16 -11.98 -1.12
C MET A 88 -6.21 -12.67 -0.16
N THR A 89 -4.95 -12.27 -0.21
CA THR A 89 -3.96 -12.63 0.80
C THR A 89 -3.73 -11.45 1.72
N ILE A 90 -3.88 -11.71 3.02
CA ILE A 90 -3.75 -10.73 4.09
C ILE A 90 -2.42 -10.95 4.81
N LEU A 91 -1.66 -9.89 4.98
CA LEU A 91 -0.43 -9.87 5.76
C LEU A 91 -0.63 -8.97 6.99
N PHE A 92 -0.40 -9.52 8.17
CA PHE A 92 -0.20 -8.73 9.40
C PHE A 92 1.27 -8.78 9.78
N SER A 93 1.80 -7.64 10.23
CA SER A 93 3.14 -7.54 10.79
C SER A 93 3.15 -6.62 11.98
N ASP A 94 3.82 -7.02 13.07
CA ASP A 94 3.90 -6.24 14.31
C ASP A 94 5.31 -6.26 14.89
N ILE A 95 5.70 -5.18 15.61
CA ILE A 95 7.00 -5.07 16.26
C ILE A 95 6.98 -5.83 17.59
N ARG A 96 7.93 -6.69 17.78
CA ARG A 96 8.09 -7.45 19.03
C ARG A 96 8.38 -6.53 20.20
N SER A 97 7.54 -6.66 21.25
CA SER A 97 7.69 -5.91 22.50
C SER A 97 7.71 -4.39 22.29
N PHE A 98 6.94 -3.89 21.32
CA PHE A 98 6.86 -2.46 21.03
C PHE A 98 6.48 -1.64 22.27
N THR A 99 5.51 -2.09 23.08
CA THR A 99 5.12 -1.41 24.32
C THR A 99 6.33 -1.11 25.22
N ASN A 100 7.20 -2.11 25.42
CA ASN A 100 8.40 -1.93 26.25
C ASN A 100 9.42 -0.97 25.62
N ILE A 101 9.40 -0.81 24.28
CA ILE A 101 10.26 0.15 23.56
C ILE A 101 9.66 1.54 23.69
N SER A 102 8.37 1.69 23.42
CA SER A 102 7.65 2.96 23.41
C SER A 102 7.60 3.63 24.79
N GLU A 103 7.49 2.84 25.88
CA GLU A 103 7.52 3.36 27.26
C GLU A 103 8.85 4.04 27.63
N LYS A 104 9.93 3.78 26.91
CA LYS A 104 11.27 4.34 27.13
C LYS A 104 11.59 5.54 26.25
N LEU A 105 10.72 5.87 25.32
CA LEU A 105 10.91 6.93 24.34
C LEU A 105 9.98 8.11 24.63
N GLU A 106 10.48 9.30 24.40
CA GLU A 106 9.61 10.49 24.36
C GLU A 106 8.63 10.36 23.17
N PRO A 107 7.43 10.97 23.25
CA PRO A 107 6.41 10.84 22.21
C PRO A 107 6.91 11.14 20.79
N ALA A 108 7.72 12.19 20.62
CA ALA A 108 8.30 12.55 19.33
C ALA A 108 9.31 11.53 18.80
N GLU A 109 10.10 10.94 19.71
CA GLU A 109 11.05 9.87 19.37
C GLU A 109 10.33 8.58 18.98
N ASN A 110 9.21 8.28 19.65
CA ASN A 110 8.39 7.12 19.34
C ASN A 110 7.80 7.22 17.92
N PHE A 111 7.22 8.38 17.56
CA PHE A 111 6.77 8.63 16.18
C PHE A 111 7.90 8.49 15.16
N LYS A 112 9.07 9.04 15.45
CA LYS A 112 10.23 8.91 14.57
C LYS A 112 10.66 7.45 14.43
N PHE A 113 10.74 6.69 15.54
CA PHE A 113 11.08 5.28 15.54
C PHE A 113 10.15 4.45 14.66
N VAL A 114 8.83 4.62 14.83
CA VAL A 114 7.82 3.92 14.00
C VAL A 114 7.96 4.30 12.53
N ASN A 115 8.08 5.60 12.23
CA ASN A 115 8.22 6.07 10.86
C ASN A 115 9.52 5.56 10.19
N ASP A 116 10.65 5.51 10.88
CA ASP A 116 11.92 4.98 10.38
C ASP A 116 11.79 3.46 10.07
N TYR A 117 11.10 2.72 10.93
CA TYR A 117 10.76 1.32 10.69
C TYR A 117 9.86 1.14 9.48
N LEU A 118 8.74 1.86 9.41
CA LEU A 118 7.78 1.79 8.30
C LEU A 118 8.46 2.15 6.96
N ALA A 119 9.29 3.20 6.95
CA ALA A 119 10.04 3.61 5.77
C ALA A 119 11.00 2.51 5.25
N ALA A 120 11.51 1.68 6.15
CA ALA A 120 12.38 0.56 5.77
C ALA A 120 11.59 -0.62 5.17
N VAL A 121 10.43 -0.99 5.75
CA VAL A 121 9.75 -2.25 5.41
C VAL A 121 8.60 -2.09 4.41
N VAL A 122 7.82 -1.01 4.48
CA VAL A 122 6.63 -0.80 3.64
C VAL A 122 6.91 -0.80 2.13
N PRO A 123 8.05 -0.28 1.63
CA PRO A 123 8.37 -0.38 0.21
C PRO A 123 8.42 -1.81 -0.33
N SER A 124 8.60 -2.83 0.53
CA SER A 124 8.53 -4.24 0.13
C SER A 124 7.11 -4.65 -0.25
N ILE A 125 6.10 -4.16 0.45
CA ILE A 125 4.69 -4.44 0.16
C ILE A 125 4.34 -3.96 -1.24
N ARG A 126 4.68 -2.69 -1.55
CA ARG A 126 4.42 -2.10 -2.88
C ARG A 126 5.22 -2.77 -4.00
N LYS A 127 6.46 -3.18 -3.73
CA LYS A 127 7.32 -3.87 -4.70
C LYS A 127 6.70 -5.18 -5.21
N TYR A 128 5.91 -5.84 -4.39
CA TYR A 128 5.23 -7.10 -4.70
C TYR A 128 3.71 -6.92 -4.86
N ASP A 129 3.29 -5.81 -5.48
CA ASP A 129 1.89 -5.54 -5.85
C ASP A 129 0.88 -5.55 -4.68
N GLY A 130 1.36 -5.42 -3.44
CA GLY A 130 0.52 -5.23 -2.28
C GLY A 130 0.31 -3.76 -1.94
N TYR A 131 -0.68 -3.48 -1.12
CA TYR A 131 -0.88 -2.17 -0.53
C TYR A 131 -1.19 -2.27 0.96
N VAL A 132 -0.85 -1.23 1.69
CA VAL A 132 -1.20 -1.12 3.11
C VAL A 132 -2.65 -0.68 3.21
N ASP A 133 -3.46 -1.47 3.88
CA ASP A 133 -4.85 -1.12 4.20
C ASP A 133 -4.87 -0.10 5.35
N LYS A 134 -4.22 -0.42 6.44
CA LYS A 134 -4.08 0.47 7.60
C LYS A 134 -2.86 0.15 8.46
N TYR A 135 -2.48 1.16 9.23
CA TYR A 135 -1.55 1.01 10.36
C TYR A 135 -2.35 0.95 11.65
N ILE A 136 -2.04 0.00 12.52
CA ILE A 136 -2.69 -0.19 13.84
C ILE A 136 -1.59 -0.05 14.89
N GLY A 137 -1.32 1.19 15.30
CA GLY A 137 -0.12 1.50 16.09
C GLY A 137 1.15 1.25 15.29
N ASP A 138 1.97 0.30 15.73
CA ASP A 138 3.18 -0.17 15.03
C ASP A 138 2.90 -1.34 14.08
N ALA A 139 1.70 -1.92 14.13
CA ALA A 139 1.31 -3.01 13.25
C ALA A 139 0.93 -2.51 11.85
N ILE A 140 1.21 -3.35 10.87
CA ILE A 140 0.87 -3.15 9.46
C ILE A 140 -0.15 -4.21 9.05
N MET A 141 -1.28 -3.79 8.49
CA MET A 141 -2.17 -4.65 7.74
C MET A 141 -2.03 -4.35 6.26
N ALA A 142 -1.65 -5.36 5.48
CA ALA A 142 -1.47 -5.23 4.02
C ALA A 142 -2.28 -6.27 3.27
N LEU A 143 -2.72 -5.89 2.06
CA LEU A 143 -3.58 -6.68 1.18
C LEU A 143 -2.85 -6.95 -0.14
N PHE A 144 -3.03 -8.19 -0.64
CA PHE A 144 -2.50 -8.63 -1.92
C PHE A 144 -3.64 -9.28 -2.72
N THR A 145 -3.92 -8.71 -3.90
CA THR A 145 -5.08 -9.07 -4.72
C THR A 145 -4.72 -9.97 -5.90
N LYS A 146 -3.42 -10.13 -6.24
CA LYS A 146 -2.99 -10.84 -7.44
C LYS A 146 -2.57 -12.27 -7.10
N LYS A 147 -1.41 -12.44 -6.47
CA LYS A 147 -0.84 -13.77 -6.17
C LYS A 147 -0.53 -13.88 -4.69
N SER A 148 -0.91 -14.99 -4.08
CA SER A 148 -0.63 -15.24 -2.66
C SER A 148 0.87 -15.30 -2.36
N SER A 149 1.69 -15.74 -3.33
CA SER A 149 3.15 -15.74 -3.23
C SER A 149 3.75 -14.34 -3.09
N ASP A 150 3.08 -13.30 -3.60
CA ASP A 150 3.58 -11.93 -3.54
C ASP A 150 3.62 -11.41 -2.09
N ALA A 151 2.64 -11.79 -1.27
CA ALA A 151 2.65 -11.51 0.16
C ALA A 151 3.85 -12.15 0.86
N VAL A 152 4.18 -13.39 0.51
CA VAL A 152 5.31 -14.11 1.11
C VAL A 152 6.64 -13.55 0.63
N TYR A 153 6.78 -13.21 -0.65
CA TYR A 153 7.99 -12.52 -1.15
C TYR A 153 8.16 -11.14 -0.51
N SER A 154 7.06 -10.42 -0.32
CA SER A 154 7.07 -9.16 0.41
C SER A 154 7.58 -9.33 1.85
N ALA A 155 7.07 -10.32 2.57
CA ALA A 155 7.51 -10.63 3.94
C ALA A 155 9.00 -11.01 4.02
N ILE A 156 9.50 -11.80 3.07
CA ILE A 156 10.92 -12.16 2.96
C ILE A 156 11.77 -10.90 2.74
N ASP A 157 11.35 -10.00 1.84
CA ASP A 157 12.07 -8.74 1.58
C ASP A 157 11.99 -7.78 2.78
N MET A 158 10.85 -7.72 3.49
CA MET A 158 10.70 -6.96 4.75
C MET A 158 11.72 -7.43 5.80
N LEU A 159 11.83 -8.73 6.04
CA LEU A 159 12.78 -9.30 6.99
C LEU A 159 14.24 -9.02 6.58
N SER A 160 14.55 -9.10 5.29
CA SER A 160 15.88 -8.75 4.75
C SER A 160 16.22 -7.28 4.94
N LYS A 161 15.26 -6.37 4.72
CA LYS A 161 15.47 -4.93 4.93
C LYS A 161 15.57 -4.58 6.41
N LEU A 162 14.80 -5.26 7.25
CA LEU A 162 14.90 -5.12 8.69
C LEU A 162 16.29 -5.54 9.21
N ASP A 163 16.86 -6.62 8.69
CA ASP A 163 18.24 -7.03 9.03
C ASP A 163 19.27 -5.94 8.66
N LYS A 164 19.10 -5.29 7.50
CA LYS A 164 19.95 -4.15 7.10
C LYS A 164 19.78 -2.95 8.02
N LEU A 165 18.53 -2.62 8.39
CA LEU A 165 18.23 -1.56 9.34
C LEU A 165 18.87 -1.86 10.71
N ASN A 166 18.75 -3.09 11.19
CA ASN A 166 19.33 -3.53 12.46
C ASN A 166 20.85 -3.41 12.48
N LYS A 167 21.53 -3.76 11.37
CA LYS A 167 22.98 -3.56 11.25
C LYS A 167 23.40 -2.10 11.37
N LYS A 168 22.58 -1.16 10.86
CA LYS A 168 22.80 0.28 11.06
C LYS A 168 22.56 0.67 12.51
N ARG A 169 21.44 0.24 13.11
CA ARG A 169 21.08 0.53 14.51
C ARG A 169 22.15 0.08 15.49
N VAL A 170 22.68 -1.14 15.32
CA VAL A 170 23.79 -1.65 16.17
C VAL A 170 25.04 -0.77 16.09
N LYS A 171 25.39 -0.26 14.92
CA LYS A 171 26.52 0.70 14.77
C LYS A 171 26.27 2.03 15.50
N GLU A 172 25.00 2.40 15.65
CA GLU A 172 24.56 3.61 16.37
C GLU A 172 24.30 3.33 17.87
N GLY A 173 24.61 2.12 18.38
CA GLY A 173 24.37 1.73 19.77
C GLY A 173 22.91 1.49 20.13
N LEU A 174 22.02 1.36 19.12
CA LEU A 174 20.60 1.16 19.32
C LEU A 174 20.22 -0.34 19.29
N PRO A 175 19.19 -0.76 20.04
CA PRO A 175 18.75 -2.16 20.06
C PRO A 175 18.14 -2.59 18.73
N ASN A 176 18.25 -3.90 18.44
CA ASN A 176 17.63 -4.51 17.29
C ASN A 176 16.10 -4.47 17.38
N ILE A 177 15.47 -4.29 16.21
CA ILE A 177 14.03 -4.45 16.05
C ILE A 177 13.76 -5.87 15.55
N SER A 178 12.78 -6.53 16.11
CA SER A 178 12.25 -7.82 15.64
C SER A 178 10.78 -7.69 15.32
N ILE A 179 10.31 -8.40 14.30
CA ILE A 179 8.90 -8.39 13.90
C ILE A 179 8.34 -9.80 13.82
N GLY A 180 7.01 -9.92 14.00
CA GLY A 180 6.22 -11.07 13.60
C GLY A 180 5.46 -10.78 12.31
N ILE A 181 5.29 -11.78 11.46
CA ILE A 181 4.49 -11.67 10.24
C ILE A 181 3.59 -12.90 10.12
N GLY A 182 2.28 -12.66 10.02
CA GLY A 182 1.26 -13.68 9.77
C GLY A 182 0.59 -13.46 8.43
N ILE A 183 0.49 -14.52 7.61
CA ILE A 183 -0.11 -14.44 6.27
C ILE A 183 -1.16 -15.51 6.10
N ASN A 184 -2.34 -15.11 5.65
CA ASN A 184 -3.43 -16.01 5.32
C ASN A 184 -4.13 -15.59 4.02
N THR A 185 -4.57 -16.57 3.24
CA THR A 185 -5.30 -16.37 1.99
C THR A 185 -6.72 -16.92 2.13
N GLY A 186 -7.68 -16.16 1.61
CA GLY A 186 -9.08 -16.61 1.57
C GLY A 186 -10.04 -15.52 1.15
N SER A 187 -11.32 -15.87 1.17
CA SER A 187 -12.40 -14.96 0.81
C SER A 187 -12.55 -13.86 1.85
N VAL A 188 -12.67 -12.63 1.38
CA VAL A 188 -12.90 -11.44 2.19
C VAL A 188 -14.03 -10.60 1.62
N MET A 189 -14.71 -9.87 2.47
CA MET A 189 -15.64 -8.81 2.08
C MET A 189 -14.91 -7.48 2.22
N LEU A 190 -14.61 -6.84 1.12
CA LEU A 190 -14.07 -5.50 1.04
C LEU A 190 -15.22 -4.53 0.83
N GLY A 191 -15.27 -3.45 1.58
CA GLY A 191 -16.36 -2.48 1.44
C GLY A 191 -16.09 -1.16 2.14
N THR A 192 -17.08 -0.28 2.06
CA THR A 192 -17.07 1.02 2.74
C THR A 192 -18.00 0.99 3.93
N LEU A 193 -17.43 1.30 5.09
CA LEU A 193 -18.13 1.39 6.37
C LEU A 193 -18.13 2.82 6.89
N GLY A 194 -19.06 3.12 7.78
CA GLY A 194 -19.12 4.37 8.50
C GLY A 194 -20.45 5.10 8.33
N VAL A 195 -20.38 6.40 8.30
CA VAL A 195 -21.51 7.32 8.13
C VAL A 195 -21.23 8.24 6.93
N PRO A 196 -22.26 8.95 6.37
CA PRO A 196 -22.06 9.78 5.19
C PRO A 196 -20.90 10.77 5.28
N ASP A 197 -20.67 11.34 6.48
CA ASP A 197 -19.64 12.34 6.71
C ASP A 197 -18.25 11.76 7.00
N ARG A 198 -18.17 10.42 7.24
CA ARG A 198 -16.92 9.71 7.52
C ARG A 198 -17.03 8.26 7.09
N MET A 199 -16.46 7.97 5.95
CA MET A 199 -16.37 6.61 5.41
C MET A 199 -14.93 6.11 5.48
N GLU A 200 -14.77 4.80 5.71
CA GLU A 200 -13.50 4.09 5.69
C GLU A 200 -13.64 2.85 4.82
N GLY A 201 -12.63 2.60 3.97
CA GLY A 201 -12.48 1.31 3.32
C GLY A 201 -12.08 0.27 4.35
N SER A 202 -12.77 -0.85 4.39
CA SER A 202 -12.50 -1.90 5.37
C SER A 202 -12.68 -3.29 4.77
N VAL A 203 -11.90 -4.22 5.33
CA VAL A 203 -11.99 -5.64 5.00
C VAL A 203 -12.51 -6.39 6.20
N ILE A 204 -13.61 -7.12 6.02
CA ILE A 204 -14.22 -7.93 7.07
C ILE A 204 -14.20 -9.40 6.64
N SER A 205 -13.58 -10.26 7.44
CA SER A 205 -13.55 -11.70 7.17
C SER A 205 -12.83 -12.46 8.28
N ASP A 206 -13.17 -13.73 8.44
CA ASP A 206 -12.37 -14.68 9.23
C ASP A 206 -10.94 -14.79 8.71
N THR A 207 -10.73 -14.54 7.40
CA THR A 207 -9.39 -14.52 6.78
C THR A 207 -8.50 -13.47 7.42
N VAL A 208 -9.04 -12.27 7.71
CA VAL A 208 -8.34 -11.18 8.40
C VAL A 208 -7.99 -11.58 9.83
N ASN A 209 -8.98 -12.11 10.57
CA ASN A 209 -8.79 -12.53 11.97
C ASN A 209 -7.74 -13.64 12.09
N LEU A 210 -7.75 -14.60 11.16
CA LEU A 210 -6.73 -15.65 11.14
C LEU A 210 -5.34 -15.10 10.83
N SER A 211 -5.21 -14.16 9.90
CA SER A 211 -3.91 -13.53 9.59
C SER A 211 -3.31 -12.83 10.82
N ALA A 212 -4.11 -12.07 11.55
CA ALA A 212 -3.69 -11.42 12.79
C ALA A 212 -3.27 -12.45 13.85
N ARG A 213 -4.05 -13.53 14.02
CA ARG A 213 -3.69 -14.61 14.95
C ARG A 213 -2.40 -15.32 14.56
N LEU A 214 -2.14 -15.54 13.27
CA LEU A 214 -0.88 -16.12 12.79
C LEU A 214 0.32 -15.22 13.13
N GLU A 215 0.14 -13.90 13.06
CA GLU A 215 1.16 -12.96 13.52
C GLU A 215 1.43 -13.15 15.02
N GLU A 216 0.42 -13.14 15.87
CA GLU A 216 0.56 -13.38 17.34
C GLU A 216 1.28 -14.70 17.64
N LEU A 217 0.95 -15.77 16.92
CA LEU A 217 1.55 -17.10 17.08
C LEU A 217 3.04 -17.12 16.72
N THR A 218 3.52 -16.18 15.89
CA THR A 218 4.96 -16.06 15.63
C THR A 218 5.78 -15.83 16.89
N LYS A 219 5.17 -15.19 17.91
CA LYS A 219 5.78 -15.00 19.24
C LYS A 219 5.89 -16.31 20.02
N PHE A 220 4.82 -17.11 19.99
CA PHE A 220 4.76 -18.40 20.67
C PHE A 220 5.76 -19.39 20.08
N TYR A 221 5.76 -19.57 18.75
CA TYR A 221 6.65 -20.49 18.05
C TYR A 221 8.08 -19.94 17.86
N LYS A 222 8.34 -18.69 18.25
CA LYS A 222 9.65 -18.00 18.13
C LYS A 222 10.16 -18.00 16.68
N VAL A 223 9.27 -17.84 15.74
CA VAL A 223 9.56 -17.71 14.31
C VAL A 223 9.01 -16.37 13.79
N PRO A 224 9.67 -15.69 12.85
CA PRO A 224 9.22 -14.36 12.42
C PRO A 224 8.15 -14.39 11.32
N LEU A 225 7.94 -15.52 10.64
CA LEU A 225 7.01 -15.60 9.51
C LEU A 225 6.23 -16.91 9.54
N ILE A 226 4.90 -16.79 9.70
CA ILE A 226 3.97 -17.93 9.66
C ILE A 226 2.94 -17.70 8.55
N VAL A 227 2.65 -18.76 7.81
CA VAL A 227 1.59 -18.78 6.80
C VAL A 227 0.60 -19.90 7.10
N SER A 228 -0.67 -19.71 6.69
CA SER A 228 -1.69 -20.78 6.76
C SER A 228 -1.51 -21.82 5.66
N SER A 229 -2.17 -22.99 5.82
CA SER A 229 -2.26 -24.02 4.79
C SER A 229 -2.85 -23.49 3.48
N GLU A 230 -3.79 -22.56 3.53
CA GLU A 230 -4.38 -21.99 2.31
C GLU A 230 -3.36 -21.16 1.53
N THR A 231 -2.56 -20.36 2.22
CA THR A 231 -1.45 -19.64 1.59
C THR A 231 -0.37 -20.62 1.10
N GLU A 232 -0.01 -21.61 1.90
CA GLU A 232 1.04 -22.60 1.61
C GLU A 232 0.80 -23.35 0.30
N LYS A 233 -0.42 -23.79 0.03
CA LYS A 233 -0.83 -24.52 -1.20
C LYS A 233 -0.53 -23.73 -2.47
N MET A 234 -0.49 -22.38 -2.39
CA MET A 234 -0.29 -21.49 -3.52
C MET A 234 1.18 -21.06 -3.70
N LEU A 235 2.07 -21.52 -2.81
CA LEU A 235 3.48 -21.12 -2.86
C LEU A 235 4.29 -22.01 -3.81
N PRO A 236 5.22 -21.43 -4.57
CA PRO A 236 6.20 -22.18 -5.33
C PRO A 236 7.02 -23.13 -4.43
N HIS A 237 7.40 -24.28 -4.96
CA HIS A 237 8.26 -25.23 -4.24
C HIS A 237 9.63 -24.67 -3.86
N SER A 238 10.09 -23.64 -4.55
CA SER A 238 11.36 -22.97 -4.26
C SER A 238 11.36 -22.18 -2.93
N ILE A 239 10.18 -21.84 -2.39
CA ILE A 239 10.09 -21.17 -1.09
C ILE A 239 10.23 -22.20 0.02
N LEU A 240 11.31 -22.09 0.79
CA LEU A 240 11.63 -22.97 1.89
C LEU A 240 10.69 -22.74 3.07
N ARG A 241 9.97 -23.77 3.44
CA ARG A 241 8.97 -23.77 4.51
C ARG A 241 8.86 -25.13 5.16
N ARG A 242 8.32 -25.16 6.38
CA ARG A 242 7.99 -26.41 7.10
C ARG A 242 6.71 -26.23 7.89
N GLU A 243 5.93 -27.28 8.01
CA GLU A 243 4.79 -27.34 8.92
C GLU A 243 5.31 -27.27 10.36
N ILE A 244 4.66 -26.42 11.21
CA ILE A 244 5.06 -26.27 12.61
C ILE A 244 3.98 -26.72 13.57
N ASP A 245 2.69 -26.60 13.19
CA ASP A 245 1.58 -27.06 14.02
C ASP A 245 0.25 -27.08 13.25
N GLU A 246 -0.80 -27.49 13.96
CA GLU A 246 -2.18 -27.40 13.55
C GLU A 246 -2.99 -26.74 14.68
N ILE A 247 -3.64 -25.61 14.38
CA ILE A 247 -4.32 -24.78 15.35
C ILE A 247 -5.83 -24.81 15.16
N GLU A 248 -6.56 -24.67 16.25
CA GLU A 248 -8.00 -24.48 16.23
C GLU A 248 -8.31 -22.99 16.03
N VAL A 249 -9.22 -22.68 15.11
CA VAL A 249 -9.70 -21.31 14.88
C VAL A 249 -11.03 -21.16 15.58
N LYS A 250 -11.11 -20.17 16.48
CA LYS A 250 -12.33 -19.88 17.24
C LYS A 250 -13.53 -19.72 16.29
N GLY A 251 -14.57 -20.49 16.51
CA GLY A 251 -15.79 -20.47 15.68
C GLY A 251 -15.73 -21.35 14.42
N LYS A 252 -14.64 -22.10 14.19
CA LYS A 252 -14.55 -23.11 13.13
C LYS A 252 -14.31 -24.48 13.70
N THR A 253 -14.97 -25.51 13.13
CA THR A 253 -14.76 -26.92 13.48
C THR A 253 -13.47 -27.47 12.89
N ASN A 254 -12.95 -26.86 11.85
CA ASN A 254 -11.78 -27.33 11.14
C ASN A 254 -10.49 -26.69 11.68
N LYS A 255 -9.53 -27.52 12.01
CA LYS A 255 -8.17 -27.11 12.34
C LYS A 255 -7.44 -26.57 11.12
N VAL A 256 -6.54 -25.62 11.33
CA VAL A 256 -5.73 -25.02 10.28
C VAL A 256 -4.26 -25.35 10.51
N ARG A 257 -3.63 -26.01 9.54
CA ARG A 257 -2.18 -26.24 9.56
C ARG A 257 -1.44 -24.94 9.30
N ILE A 258 -0.38 -24.74 10.04
CA ILE A 258 0.45 -23.54 9.96
C ILE A 258 1.90 -23.90 9.63
N PHE A 259 2.54 -23.03 8.85
CA PHE A 259 3.86 -23.29 8.29
C PHE A 259 4.79 -22.11 8.60
N GLU A 260 5.98 -22.41 9.07
CA GLU A 260 7.08 -21.44 9.11
C GLU A 260 7.68 -21.30 7.72
N VAL A 261 7.89 -20.07 7.26
CA VAL A 261 8.68 -19.76 6.07
C VAL A 261 10.05 -19.25 6.51
N PHE A 262 11.11 -19.97 6.14
CA PHE A 262 12.49 -19.70 6.56
C PHE A 262 13.45 -19.40 5.38
N HIS A 263 12.89 -19.10 4.22
CA HIS A 263 13.68 -18.80 3.00
C HIS A 263 14.60 -17.58 3.14
N TRP A 264 14.23 -16.61 3.97
CA TRP A 264 14.99 -15.39 4.27
C TRP A 264 16.22 -15.63 5.14
N GLU A 265 16.32 -16.75 5.82
CA GLU A 265 17.41 -17.07 6.76
C GLU A 265 18.74 -17.32 6.07
N THR A 266 19.82 -17.29 6.82
CA THR A 266 21.15 -17.60 6.31
C THR A 266 21.24 -19.05 5.81
N LYS A 267 22.10 -19.29 4.82
CA LYS A 267 22.31 -20.64 4.27
C LYS A 267 22.52 -21.69 5.37
N LYS A 268 23.36 -21.38 6.36
CA LYS A 268 23.68 -22.28 7.49
C LYS A 268 22.42 -22.71 8.28
N ILE A 269 21.48 -21.79 8.51
CA ILE A 269 20.24 -22.09 9.23
C ILE A 269 19.28 -22.85 8.34
N ARG A 270 19.14 -22.46 7.08
CA ARG A 270 18.31 -23.16 6.11
C ARG A 270 18.72 -24.62 5.95
N ASP A 271 20.01 -24.88 5.76
CA ASP A 271 20.54 -26.25 5.60
C ASP A 271 20.25 -27.11 6.84
N LYS A 272 20.38 -26.56 8.05
CA LYS A 272 20.00 -27.27 9.28
C LYS A 272 18.49 -27.57 9.35
N LYS A 273 17.63 -26.60 9.02
CA LYS A 273 16.18 -26.81 9.04
C LYS A 273 15.75 -27.85 7.99
N ILE A 274 16.37 -27.84 6.80
CA ILE A 274 16.12 -28.85 5.76
C ILE A 274 16.55 -30.24 6.24
N ALA A 275 17.75 -30.37 6.80
CA ALA A 275 18.26 -31.65 7.30
C ALA A 275 17.37 -32.25 8.40
N LEU A 276 16.75 -31.41 9.23
CA LEU A 276 15.88 -31.85 10.33
C LEU A 276 14.39 -32.00 9.91
N ALA A 277 14.02 -31.65 8.68
CA ALA A 277 12.62 -31.55 8.26
C ALA A 277 11.86 -32.90 8.42
N SER A 278 12.49 -34.04 8.08
CA SER A 278 11.86 -35.36 8.18
C SER A 278 11.65 -35.78 9.64
N VAL A 279 12.62 -35.53 10.50
CA VAL A 279 12.54 -35.84 11.94
C VAL A 279 11.47 -34.98 12.60
N PHE A 280 11.48 -33.69 12.28
CA PHE A 280 10.48 -32.76 12.80
C PHE A 280 9.05 -33.13 12.39
N LYS A 281 8.85 -33.53 11.13
CA LYS A 281 7.54 -34.00 10.63
C LYS A 281 7.05 -35.25 11.37
N LYS A 282 7.93 -36.23 11.64
CA LYS A 282 7.60 -37.41 12.44
C LYS A 282 7.24 -37.03 13.87
N ALA A 283 8.01 -36.13 14.51
CA ALA A 283 7.73 -35.67 15.85
C ALA A 283 6.35 -34.99 15.95
N LEU A 284 5.97 -34.15 14.99
CA LEU A 284 4.65 -33.53 14.91
C LEU A 284 3.54 -34.59 14.77
N GLN A 285 3.76 -35.64 14.00
CA GLN A 285 2.80 -36.74 13.83
C GLN A 285 2.58 -37.47 15.15
N PHE A 286 3.65 -37.92 15.82
CA PHE A 286 3.54 -38.54 17.14
C PHE A 286 2.87 -37.66 18.18
N PHE A 287 3.19 -36.38 18.18
CA PHE A 287 2.56 -35.42 19.08
C PHE A 287 1.04 -35.34 18.87
N ARG A 288 0.57 -35.38 17.60
CA ARG A 288 -0.87 -35.35 17.26
C ARG A 288 -1.58 -36.64 17.60
N GLU A 289 -0.91 -37.74 17.47
CA GLU A 289 -1.43 -39.08 17.79
C GLU A 289 -1.36 -39.39 19.28
N ASN A 290 -0.88 -38.45 20.12
CA ASN A 290 -0.59 -38.66 21.56
C ASN A 290 0.32 -39.90 21.82
N ASP A 291 1.16 -40.22 20.84
CA ASP A 291 2.12 -41.36 20.97
C ASP A 291 3.47 -40.80 21.41
N PHE A 292 3.69 -40.83 22.73
CA PHE A 292 4.91 -40.30 23.41
C PHE A 292 5.88 -41.44 23.80
N LYS A 293 5.81 -42.58 23.19
CA LYS A 293 6.72 -43.71 23.47
C LYS A 293 8.10 -43.55 22.87
#